data_f81f35c89a31402bb3a664e26c024a6c
#
_entry.id   f81f35c89a31402bb3a664e26c024a6c
#
_cell.length_a   1.000
_cell.length_b   1.000
_cell.length_c   1.000
_cell.angle_alpha   90.00
_cell.angle_beta   90.00
_cell.angle_gamma   90.00
#
_symmetry.space_group_name_H-M   'P 1'
#
loop_
_entity.id
_entity.type
_entity.pdbx_description
1 polymer ?
#
loop_
_entity_poly.entity_id
_entity_poly.type
_entity_poly.pdbx_seq_one_letter_code
_entity_poly.pdbx_strand_id
1 'polypeptide(L)'
;MMTLRPFKSKDAPAILSWCKDKHAFRLWSADRYKDYPAQPSDMIAQYEGDNLFPMTMVDGEEIVGHILLRYPSAGKSIIRFGFIIVDDTKRGMGYGRRLLQLAIDHACNQMGVKTITLGVFADNPSALKCYQSVGFKITGEDSYMIDGEKWKGYEMEYVNYNHKNDETGNQSQGHE
;
A
#
# COMPACT_ATOMS: atom_id res chain seq x y z
N MET A 1 20.84 -2.93 3.66
CA MET A 1 19.62 -3.37 4.35
C MET A 1 18.46 -2.46 3.97
N MET A 2 17.35 -3.03 3.55
CA MET A 2 16.15 -2.27 3.18
C MET A 2 15.35 -1.87 4.41
N THR A 3 14.96 -0.60 4.48
CA THR A 3 14.16 -0.05 5.56
C THR A 3 13.06 0.88 5.03
N LEU A 4 12.01 1.08 5.81
CA LEU A 4 10.98 2.09 5.55
C LEU A 4 11.26 3.36 6.35
N ARG A 5 11.03 4.50 5.71
CA ARG A 5 10.99 5.80 6.36
C ARG A 5 9.83 6.63 5.84
N PRO A 6 9.42 7.70 6.53
CA PRO A 6 8.43 8.62 5.97
C PRO A 6 8.86 9.19 4.61
N PHE A 7 7.88 9.32 3.71
CA PHE A 7 8.05 9.97 2.42
C PHE A 7 8.52 11.42 2.60
N LYS A 8 9.42 11.85 1.74
CA LYS A 8 9.88 13.25 1.66
C LYS A 8 9.59 13.79 0.25
N SER A 9 9.31 15.07 0.15
CA SER A 9 9.00 15.72 -1.14
C SER A 9 10.05 15.45 -2.21
N LYS A 10 11.32 15.37 -1.84
CA LYS A 10 12.44 15.05 -2.74
C LYS A 10 12.38 13.65 -3.34
N ASP A 11 11.57 12.74 -2.78
CA ASP A 11 11.42 11.37 -3.26
C ASP A 11 10.52 11.30 -4.50
N ALA A 12 9.62 12.25 -4.68
CA ALA A 12 8.57 12.22 -5.70
C ALA A 12 9.10 12.05 -7.13
N PRO A 13 10.14 12.77 -7.59
CA PRO A 13 10.63 12.60 -8.96
C PRO A 13 11.07 11.16 -9.27
N ALA A 14 11.78 10.51 -8.36
CA ALA A 14 12.22 9.12 -8.53
C ALA A 14 11.03 8.17 -8.61
N ILE A 15 10.09 8.27 -7.67
CA ILE A 15 8.90 7.41 -7.61
C ILE A 15 8.08 7.53 -8.89
N LEU A 16 7.78 8.74 -9.34
CA LEU A 16 7.03 8.98 -10.57
C LEU A 16 7.76 8.46 -11.81
N SER A 17 9.09 8.45 -11.81
CA SER A 17 9.89 7.94 -12.92
C SER A 17 9.77 6.43 -13.12
N TRP A 18 9.32 5.68 -12.12
CA TRP A 18 9.20 4.22 -12.19
C TRP A 18 8.00 3.75 -13.03
N CYS A 19 7.05 4.62 -13.32
CA CYS A 19 5.98 4.36 -14.27
C CYS A 19 6.42 4.79 -15.68
N LYS A 20 6.77 3.83 -16.53
CA LYS A 20 7.38 4.11 -17.85
C LYS A 20 6.37 4.47 -18.93
N ASP A 21 5.08 4.15 -18.73
CA ASP A 21 4.02 4.49 -19.67
C ASP A 21 2.70 4.76 -18.91
N LYS A 22 1.70 5.23 -19.64
CA LYS A 22 0.39 5.58 -19.08
C LYS A 22 -0.31 4.37 -18.47
N HIS A 23 -0.18 3.19 -19.08
CA HIS A 23 -0.81 1.97 -18.57
C HIS A 23 -0.23 1.59 -17.20
N ALA A 24 1.10 1.55 -17.07
CA ALA A 24 1.78 1.29 -15.80
C ALA A 24 1.39 2.33 -14.73
N PHE A 25 1.31 3.61 -15.12
CA PHE A 25 0.88 4.69 -14.25
C PHE A 25 -0.56 4.49 -13.74
N ARG A 26 -1.50 4.07 -14.60
CA ARG A 26 -2.89 3.81 -14.21
C ARG A 26 -3.03 2.53 -13.37
N LEU A 27 -2.24 1.50 -13.63
CA LEU A 27 -2.18 0.30 -12.77
C LEU A 27 -1.75 0.66 -11.34
N TRP A 28 -0.83 1.60 -11.21
CA TRP A 28 -0.32 2.07 -9.92
C TRP A 28 -1.25 3.05 -9.20
N SER A 29 -1.76 4.03 -9.92
CA SER A 29 -2.46 5.18 -9.33
C SER A 29 -3.98 5.19 -9.56
N ALA A 30 -4.51 4.26 -10.36
CA ALA A 30 -5.91 4.28 -10.81
C ALA A 30 -6.27 5.65 -11.43
N ASP A 31 -7.32 6.30 -10.93
CA ASP A 31 -7.78 7.62 -11.37
C ASP A 31 -7.39 8.76 -10.39
N ARG A 32 -6.45 8.50 -9.48
CA ARG A 32 -6.08 9.47 -8.44
C ARG A 32 -5.38 10.71 -8.97
N TYR A 33 -4.69 10.59 -10.11
CA TYR A 33 -4.10 11.72 -10.82
C TYR A 33 -4.87 11.96 -12.11
N LYS A 34 -5.17 13.22 -12.38
CA LYS A 34 -5.94 13.61 -13.57
C LYS A 34 -5.16 13.33 -14.86
N ASP A 35 -3.90 13.74 -14.89
CA ASP A 35 -3.07 13.72 -16.08
C ASP A 35 -1.86 12.81 -15.94
N TYR A 36 -1.43 12.24 -17.05
CA TYR A 36 -0.16 11.53 -17.17
C TYR A 36 0.75 12.26 -18.17
N PRO A 37 2.02 12.48 -17.81
CA PRO A 37 2.67 12.18 -16.52
C PRO A 37 2.20 13.15 -15.41
N ALA A 38 2.16 12.64 -14.18
CA ALA A 38 1.96 13.50 -13.02
C ALA A 38 3.24 14.27 -12.69
N GLN A 39 3.08 15.45 -12.11
CA GLN A 39 4.20 16.27 -11.63
C GLN A 39 4.50 15.95 -10.16
N PRO A 40 5.75 16.15 -9.68
CA PRO A 40 6.07 15.97 -8.27
C PRO A 40 5.13 16.74 -7.33
N SER A 41 4.71 17.95 -7.71
CA SER A 41 3.75 18.74 -6.94
C SER A 41 2.37 18.08 -6.81
N ASP A 42 1.94 17.33 -7.83
CA ASP A 42 0.68 16.57 -7.78
C ASP A 42 0.75 15.46 -6.73
N MET A 43 1.88 14.76 -6.66
CA MET A 43 2.10 13.70 -5.67
C MET A 43 2.14 14.26 -4.25
N ILE A 44 2.84 15.37 -4.04
CA ILE A 44 2.92 16.03 -2.75
C ILE A 44 1.53 16.48 -2.29
N ALA A 45 0.72 17.07 -3.18
CA ALA A 45 -0.64 17.49 -2.90
C ALA A 45 -1.56 16.30 -2.54
N GLN A 46 -1.36 15.14 -3.17
CA GLN A 46 -2.11 13.91 -2.89
C GLN A 46 -1.94 13.45 -1.44
N TYR A 47 -0.80 13.74 -0.82
CA TYR A 47 -0.45 13.26 0.52
C TYR A 47 -0.70 14.29 1.64
N GLU A 48 -1.36 15.38 1.33
CA GLU A 48 -1.83 16.32 2.36
C GLU A 48 -3.02 15.72 3.12
N GLY A 49 -2.92 15.61 4.44
CA GLY A 49 -3.98 15.09 5.29
C GLY A 49 -3.47 14.28 6.48
N ASP A 50 -4.28 14.22 7.55
CA ASP A 50 -3.87 13.64 8.82
C ASP A 50 -3.93 12.11 8.86
N ASN A 51 -4.71 11.49 7.96
CA ASN A 51 -4.93 10.04 7.93
C ASN A 51 -4.03 9.32 6.92
N LEU A 52 -3.05 10.02 6.36
CA LEU A 52 -2.16 9.53 5.30
C LEU A 52 -0.74 9.40 5.82
N PHE A 53 -0.15 8.22 5.61
CA PHE A 53 1.20 7.89 6.04
C PHE A 53 1.99 7.36 4.84
N PRO A 54 2.41 8.24 3.91
CA PRO A 54 3.23 7.81 2.79
C PRO A 54 4.63 7.45 3.27
N MET A 55 5.15 6.31 2.78
CA MET A 55 6.42 5.74 3.19
C MET A 55 7.30 5.47 1.97
N THR A 56 8.60 5.65 2.16
CA THR A 56 9.61 5.35 1.16
C THR A 56 10.49 4.19 1.65
N MET A 57 10.67 3.18 0.81
CA MET A 57 11.64 2.11 1.09
C MET A 57 12.99 2.50 0.50
N VAL A 58 14.03 2.40 1.33
CA VAL A 58 15.40 2.67 0.93
C VAL A 58 16.27 1.43 1.12
N ASP A 59 17.25 1.26 0.25
CA ASP A 59 18.33 0.30 0.41
C ASP A 59 19.63 1.09 0.56
N GLY A 60 20.09 1.21 1.81
CA GLY A 60 21.10 2.22 2.13
C GLY A 60 20.56 3.64 1.91
N GLU A 61 21.17 4.38 0.99
CA GLU A 61 20.72 5.74 0.62
C GLU A 61 19.83 5.75 -0.64
N GLU A 62 19.72 4.63 -1.33
CA GLU A 62 18.98 4.52 -2.58
C GLU A 62 17.48 4.34 -2.32
N ILE A 63 16.66 5.16 -2.98
CA ILE A 63 15.21 5.03 -2.96
C ILE A 63 14.82 3.88 -3.89
N VAL A 64 14.12 2.86 -3.36
CA VAL A 64 13.81 1.63 -4.11
C VAL A 64 12.34 1.23 -4.09
N GLY A 65 11.53 1.84 -3.26
CA GLY A 65 10.09 1.52 -3.17
C GLY A 65 9.28 2.60 -2.50
N HIS A 66 7.97 2.51 -2.67
CA HIS A 66 7.02 3.46 -2.10
C HIS A 66 5.69 2.78 -1.80
N ILE A 67 5.03 3.22 -0.76
CA ILE A 67 3.71 2.77 -0.33
C ILE A 67 3.01 3.86 0.46
N LEU A 68 1.69 3.98 0.29
CA LEU A 68 0.85 4.79 1.17
C LEU A 68 0.10 3.88 2.14
N LEU A 69 0.15 4.22 3.42
CA LEU A 69 -0.73 3.66 4.45
C LEU A 69 -1.75 4.73 4.81
N ARG A 70 -3.04 4.38 4.83
CA ARG A 70 -4.09 5.33 5.24
C ARG A 70 -5.17 4.67 6.07
N TYR A 71 -5.73 5.41 7.00
CA TYR A 71 -6.96 5.00 7.68
C TYR A 71 -8.15 5.32 6.77
N PRO A 72 -8.93 4.31 6.33
CA PRO A 72 -10.05 4.56 5.42
C PRO A 72 -11.29 5.15 6.13
N SER A 73 -11.32 5.09 7.46
CA SER A 73 -12.42 5.60 8.29
C SER A 73 -11.87 6.16 9.60
N ALA A 74 -12.75 6.72 10.45
CA ALA A 74 -12.39 7.28 11.75
C ALA A 74 -11.82 6.23 12.74
N GLY A 75 -12.16 4.96 12.59
CA GLY A 75 -11.58 3.86 13.36
C GLY A 75 -10.17 3.55 12.93
N LYS A 76 -9.32 3.12 13.87
CA LYS A 76 -7.89 2.82 13.63
C LYS A 76 -7.58 1.32 13.63
N SER A 77 -8.60 0.46 13.50
CA SER A 77 -8.43 -0.99 13.45
C SER A 77 -8.10 -1.53 12.05
N ILE A 78 -8.39 -0.75 11.01
CA ILE A 78 -8.14 -1.09 9.60
C ILE A 78 -7.21 -0.04 9.00
N ILE A 79 -6.18 -0.50 8.29
CA ILE A 79 -5.32 0.34 7.46
C ILE A 79 -5.44 -0.12 6.01
N ARG A 80 -5.44 0.83 5.06
CA ARG A 80 -5.43 0.52 3.64
C ARG A 80 -4.08 0.83 3.05
N PHE A 81 -3.51 -0.11 2.30
CA PHE A 81 -2.32 0.09 1.49
C PHE A 81 -2.71 0.59 0.11
N GLY A 82 -1.98 1.55 -0.40
CA GLY A 82 -2.14 2.08 -1.75
C GLY A 82 -0.84 2.59 -2.33
N PHE A 83 -0.85 2.96 -3.59
CA PHE A 83 0.31 3.49 -4.30
C PHE A 83 1.58 2.64 -4.12
N ILE A 84 1.44 1.32 -4.16
CA ILE A 84 2.53 0.35 -3.96
C ILE A 84 3.34 0.25 -5.25
N ILE A 85 4.61 0.59 -5.19
CA ILE A 85 5.51 0.52 -6.34
C ILE A 85 6.96 0.30 -5.89
N VAL A 86 7.72 -0.41 -6.71
CA VAL A 86 9.17 -0.52 -6.56
C VAL A 86 9.85 0.03 -7.80
N ASP A 87 11.13 0.39 -7.67
CA ASP A 87 11.97 0.78 -8.78
C ASP A 87 11.86 -0.25 -9.91
N ASP A 88 11.47 0.19 -11.10
CA ASP A 88 11.20 -0.69 -12.23
C ASP A 88 12.42 -1.46 -12.71
N THR A 89 13.65 -0.95 -12.43
CA THR A 89 14.90 -1.65 -12.74
C THR A 89 15.21 -2.79 -11.75
N LYS A 90 14.46 -2.89 -10.65
CA LYS A 90 14.66 -3.86 -9.58
C LYS A 90 13.52 -4.88 -9.47
N ARG A 91 12.64 -4.96 -10.47
CA ARG A 91 11.55 -5.94 -10.51
C ARG A 91 12.09 -7.36 -10.65
N GLY A 92 11.35 -8.32 -10.07
CA GLY A 92 11.76 -9.73 -10.08
C GLY A 92 12.91 -10.08 -9.12
N MET A 93 13.32 -9.14 -8.27
CA MET A 93 14.43 -9.30 -7.32
C MET A 93 13.98 -9.37 -5.85
N GLY A 94 12.68 -9.50 -5.60
CA GLY A 94 12.12 -9.61 -4.25
C GLY A 94 11.88 -8.29 -3.52
N TYR A 95 12.08 -7.15 -4.18
CA TYR A 95 11.91 -5.82 -3.55
C TYR A 95 10.44 -5.53 -3.20
N GLY A 96 9.49 -5.90 -4.05
CA GLY A 96 8.06 -5.72 -3.78
C GLY A 96 7.60 -6.52 -2.56
N ARG A 97 8.02 -7.77 -2.47
CA ARG A 97 7.75 -8.61 -1.29
C ARG A 97 8.34 -8.01 -0.02
N ARG A 98 9.57 -7.51 -0.10
CA ARG A 98 10.24 -6.88 1.04
C ARG A 98 9.52 -5.61 1.49
N LEU A 99 9.10 -4.77 0.55
CA LEU A 99 8.31 -3.58 0.82
C LEU A 99 7.03 -3.92 1.60
N LEU A 100 6.30 -4.93 1.15
CA LEU A 100 5.07 -5.37 1.81
C LEU A 100 5.33 -5.94 3.19
N GLN A 101 6.36 -6.74 3.37
CA GLN A 101 6.73 -7.28 4.69
C GLN A 101 7.04 -6.15 5.69
N LEU A 102 7.82 -5.15 5.26
CA LEU A 102 8.14 -3.98 6.08
C LEU A 102 6.88 -3.17 6.42
N ALA A 103 5.99 -2.97 5.45
CA ALA A 103 4.75 -2.22 5.65
C ALA A 103 3.76 -2.98 6.55
N ILE A 104 3.65 -4.30 6.40
CA ILE A 104 2.82 -5.16 7.27
C ILE A 104 3.34 -5.10 8.70
N ASP A 105 4.64 -5.25 8.91
CA ASP A 105 5.25 -5.16 10.24
C ASP A 105 4.99 -3.79 10.88
N HIS A 106 5.13 -2.71 10.11
CA HIS A 106 4.84 -1.37 10.59
C HIS A 106 3.37 -1.21 10.98
N ALA A 107 2.44 -1.64 10.14
CA ALA A 107 1.01 -1.54 10.39
C ALA A 107 0.58 -2.38 11.61
N CYS A 108 1.08 -3.60 11.74
CA CYS A 108 0.70 -4.50 12.82
C CYS A 108 1.37 -4.13 14.15
N ASN A 109 2.66 -3.84 14.14
CA ASN A 109 3.46 -3.67 15.37
C ASN A 109 3.55 -2.21 15.85
N GLN A 110 3.56 -1.24 14.93
CA GLN A 110 3.62 0.19 15.30
C GLN A 110 2.25 0.84 15.34
N MET A 111 1.34 0.48 14.44
CA MET A 111 0.00 1.05 14.35
C MET A 111 -1.07 0.19 15.03
N GLY A 112 -0.78 -1.07 15.34
CA GLY A 112 -1.67 -1.97 16.08
C GLY A 112 -2.97 -2.33 15.37
N VAL A 113 -2.97 -2.40 14.04
CA VAL A 113 -4.17 -2.68 13.25
C VAL A 113 -4.59 -4.15 13.31
N LYS A 114 -5.88 -4.42 13.15
CA LYS A 114 -6.44 -5.78 13.01
C LYS A 114 -6.36 -6.29 11.58
N THR A 115 -6.61 -5.41 10.63
CA THR A 115 -6.80 -5.77 9.22
C THR A 115 -6.11 -4.76 8.33
N ILE A 116 -5.47 -5.27 7.28
CA ILE A 116 -4.89 -4.46 6.20
C ILE A 116 -5.68 -4.78 4.94
N THR A 117 -6.11 -3.76 4.21
CA THR A 117 -6.80 -3.90 2.92
C THR A 117 -5.98 -3.29 1.80
N LEU A 118 -6.19 -3.77 0.60
CA LEU A 118 -5.69 -3.16 -0.62
C LEU A 118 -6.55 -3.56 -1.82
N GLY A 119 -6.43 -2.80 -2.90
CA GLY A 119 -7.00 -3.14 -4.20
C GLY A 119 -5.90 -3.43 -5.21
N VAL A 120 -6.20 -4.30 -6.17
CA VAL A 120 -5.30 -4.62 -7.28
C VAL A 120 -6.11 -4.86 -8.55
N PHE A 121 -5.66 -4.31 -9.68
CA PHE A 121 -6.30 -4.59 -10.95
C PHE A 121 -5.97 -5.99 -11.46
N ALA A 122 -6.96 -6.65 -12.07
CA ALA A 122 -6.80 -7.99 -12.64
C ALA A 122 -5.69 -8.03 -13.71
N ASP A 123 -5.46 -6.91 -14.39
CA ASP A 123 -4.42 -6.75 -15.41
C ASP A 123 -3.02 -6.56 -14.83
N ASN A 124 -2.88 -6.72 -13.51
CA ASN A 124 -1.59 -6.68 -12.80
C ASN A 124 -1.34 -8.01 -12.06
N PRO A 125 -1.14 -9.13 -12.79
CA PRO A 125 -1.01 -10.44 -12.16
C PRO A 125 0.25 -10.58 -11.29
N SER A 126 1.32 -9.87 -11.60
CA SER A 126 2.55 -9.91 -10.80
C SER A 126 2.34 -9.28 -9.42
N ALA A 127 1.60 -8.18 -9.32
CA ALA A 127 1.23 -7.57 -8.05
C ALA A 127 0.31 -8.50 -7.25
N LEU A 128 -0.71 -9.09 -7.89
CA LEU A 128 -1.62 -10.04 -7.25
C LEU A 128 -0.85 -11.20 -6.61
N LYS A 129 0.07 -11.83 -7.35
CA LYS A 129 0.91 -12.91 -6.83
C LYS A 129 1.80 -12.44 -5.66
N CYS A 130 2.37 -11.27 -5.76
CA CYS A 130 3.20 -10.69 -4.70
C CYS A 130 2.39 -10.52 -3.42
N TYR A 131 1.18 -9.95 -3.50
CA TYR A 131 0.30 -9.76 -2.35
C TYR A 131 -0.15 -11.08 -1.73
N GLN A 132 -0.51 -12.06 -2.53
CA GLN A 132 -0.83 -13.41 -2.06
C GLN A 132 0.37 -14.06 -1.34
N SER A 133 1.58 -13.85 -1.85
CA SER A 133 2.79 -14.45 -1.26
C SER A 133 3.10 -13.97 0.15
N VAL A 134 2.62 -12.79 0.54
CA VAL A 134 2.82 -12.22 1.89
C VAL A 134 1.59 -12.38 2.80
N GLY A 135 0.52 -13.02 2.31
CA GLY A 135 -0.62 -13.41 3.13
C GLY A 135 -1.93 -12.68 2.85
N PHE A 136 -2.00 -11.83 1.84
CA PHE A 136 -3.28 -11.23 1.41
C PHE A 136 -4.14 -12.26 0.69
N LYS A 137 -5.46 -12.19 0.92
CA LYS A 137 -6.48 -13.04 0.28
C LYS A 137 -7.51 -12.17 -0.42
N ILE A 138 -8.00 -12.63 -1.57
CA ILE A 138 -9.08 -11.95 -2.29
C ILE A 138 -10.36 -12.07 -1.47
N THR A 139 -11.01 -10.94 -1.21
CA THR A 139 -12.27 -10.85 -0.48
C THR A 139 -13.43 -10.36 -1.34
N GLY A 140 -13.15 -9.80 -2.52
CA GLY A 140 -14.17 -9.30 -3.42
C GLY A 140 -13.62 -8.90 -4.78
N GLU A 141 -14.53 -8.62 -5.68
CA GLU A 141 -14.26 -8.09 -7.01
C GLU A 141 -15.03 -6.80 -7.22
N ASP A 142 -14.47 -5.90 -8.01
CA ASP A 142 -15.13 -4.65 -8.40
C ASP A 142 -14.70 -4.24 -9.81
N SER A 143 -15.40 -3.25 -10.34
CA SER A 143 -15.09 -2.67 -11.65
C SER A 143 -14.92 -1.17 -11.52
N TYR A 144 -13.93 -0.64 -12.22
CA TYR A 144 -13.57 0.78 -12.19
C TYR A 144 -13.52 1.33 -13.61
N MET A 145 -13.93 2.58 -13.77
CA MET A 145 -13.77 3.30 -15.05
C MET A 145 -12.45 4.05 -15.02
N ILE A 146 -11.52 3.63 -15.87
CA ILE A 146 -10.18 4.24 -15.99
C ILE A 146 -10.01 4.73 -17.43
N ASP A 147 -9.88 6.03 -17.60
CA ASP A 147 -9.74 6.68 -18.92
C ASP A 147 -10.81 6.22 -19.94
N GLY A 148 -12.06 6.05 -19.47
CA GLY A 148 -13.18 5.61 -20.30
C GLY A 148 -13.29 4.11 -20.54
N GLU A 149 -12.39 3.31 -19.98
CA GLU A 149 -12.40 1.84 -20.06
C GLU A 149 -12.78 1.21 -18.73
N LYS A 150 -13.48 0.09 -18.79
CA LYS A 150 -13.87 -0.68 -17.60
C LYS A 150 -12.76 -1.65 -17.20
N TRP A 151 -12.19 -1.44 -16.01
CA TRP A 151 -11.14 -2.30 -15.46
C TRP A 151 -11.67 -3.12 -14.29
N LYS A 152 -11.44 -4.42 -14.33
CA LYS A 152 -11.73 -5.33 -13.22
C LYS A 152 -10.63 -5.21 -12.16
N GLY A 153 -11.04 -5.16 -10.88
CA GLY A 153 -10.14 -5.17 -9.75
C GLY A 153 -10.54 -6.18 -8.69
N TYR A 154 -9.60 -6.54 -7.84
CA TYR A 154 -9.81 -7.36 -6.65
C TYR A 154 -9.58 -6.53 -5.40
N GLU A 155 -10.44 -6.75 -4.42
CA GLU A 155 -10.22 -6.31 -3.05
C GLU A 155 -9.53 -7.44 -2.30
N MET A 156 -8.51 -7.12 -1.50
CA MET A 156 -7.74 -8.11 -0.76
C MET A 156 -7.59 -7.69 0.71
N GLU A 157 -7.46 -8.66 1.59
CA GLU A 157 -7.26 -8.45 3.02
C GLU A 157 -6.13 -9.32 3.58
N TYR A 158 -5.41 -8.72 4.53
CA TYR A 158 -4.49 -9.38 5.44
C TYR A 158 -5.01 -9.23 6.87
N VAL A 159 -5.12 -10.33 7.62
CA VAL A 159 -5.58 -10.34 9.00
C VAL A 159 -4.40 -10.45 9.95
N ASN A 160 -4.28 -9.49 10.89
CA ASN A 160 -3.32 -9.55 11.97
C ASN A 160 -3.82 -10.48 13.08
N TYR A 161 -3.44 -11.75 13.03
CA TYR A 161 -3.88 -12.75 14.00
C TYR A 161 -3.39 -12.47 15.43
N ASN A 162 -2.28 -11.80 15.60
CA ASN A 162 -1.74 -11.46 16.92
C ASN A 162 -2.61 -10.44 17.67
N HIS A 163 -3.35 -9.60 16.94
CA HIS A 163 -4.27 -8.63 17.56
C HIS A 163 -5.45 -9.30 18.28
N LYS A 164 -5.87 -10.49 17.86
CA LYS A 164 -7.01 -11.22 18.46
C LYS A 164 -6.73 -11.77 19.85
N ASN A 165 -5.47 -11.93 20.23
CA ASN A 165 -5.08 -12.49 21.52
C ASN A 165 -5.17 -11.48 22.67
N ASP A 166 -5.20 -10.18 22.38
CA ASP A 166 -5.27 -9.14 23.39
C ASP A 166 -6.72 -8.85 23.87
N GLU A 167 -7.74 -9.19 23.07
CA GLU A 167 -9.15 -8.95 23.40
C GLU A 167 -9.76 -10.03 24.31
N THR A 168 -9.15 -11.21 24.44
CA THR A 168 -9.66 -12.30 25.29
C THR A 168 -9.12 -12.29 26.73
N GLY A 169 -8.24 -11.35 27.04
CA GLY A 169 -7.60 -11.25 28.39
C GLY A 169 -8.36 -10.41 29.42
N ASN A 170 -9.49 -9.77 29.12
CA ASN A 170 -10.13 -8.82 30.01
C ASN A 170 -11.62 -9.08 30.26
N GLN A 171 -12.01 -10.35 30.39
CA GLN A 171 -13.32 -10.71 30.96
C GLN A 171 -13.21 -11.76 32.05
N SER A 172 -12.61 -11.38 33.17
CA SER A 172 -12.87 -12.04 34.44
C SER A 172 -12.35 -11.18 35.60
N GLN A 173 -13.16 -10.24 36.05
CA GLN A 173 -13.21 -9.83 37.45
C GLN A 173 -14.40 -8.88 37.66
N GLY A 174 -15.45 -9.41 38.21
CA GLY A 174 -16.61 -8.65 38.62
C GLY A 174 -17.70 -9.54 39.15
N HIS A 175 -17.45 -10.24 40.23
CA HIS A 175 -18.50 -10.71 41.17
C HIS A 175 -17.86 -10.90 42.54
N GLU A 176 -18.06 -9.91 43.39
CA GLU A 176 -18.51 -10.02 44.78
C GLU A 176 -18.82 -8.61 45.28
#